data_84734dbbc8f0ffe3206c4dbb820a9786
#
_entry.id   84734dbbc8f0ffe3206c4dbb820a9786
#
_cell.length_a   1.000
_cell.length_b   1.000
_cell.length_c   1.000
_cell.angle_alpha   90.00
_cell.angle_beta   90.00
_cell.angle_gamma   90.00
#
_symmetry.space_group_name_H-M   'P 1'
#
loop_
_entity.id
_entity.type
_entity.pdbx_description
1 polymer ?
#
loop_
_entity_poly.entity_id
_entity_poly.type
_entity_poly.pdbx_seq_one_letter_code
_entity_poly.pdbx_strand_id
1 'polypeptide(L)'
;SNKTYEWDPATSQWKLQTYRPLPKLYPERTNSWEAGLNAKFFNNSLSLEVTWYKANTRKQTFQVPLSGTAVYATMYAQSGNIENKGMEFSLGYNKSWGDFSWNSNLTFSFNKNKIVELLDDAVDDEGNHYSLSEIDKGGIGSAKVILRKGGSMGDMYVTNRLKRDNEGNVY
;
A
#
# COMPACT_ATOMS: atom_id res chain seq x y z
N SER A 1 29.37 10.50 -19.48
CA SER A 1 28.33 9.85 -18.65
C SER A 1 28.78 8.43 -18.32
N ASN A 2 29.06 8.18 -17.05
CA ASN A 2 29.43 6.83 -16.61
C ASN A 2 28.20 5.94 -16.65
N LYS A 3 28.10 5.07 -17.65
CA LYS A 3 27.10 4.03 -17.72
C LYS A 3 27.55 2.86 -16.83
N THR A 4 26.74 2.44 -15.91
CA THR A 4 27.01 1.28 -15.06
C THR A 4 26.31 0.05 -15.66
N TYR A 5 27.04 -1.06 -15.73
CA TYR A 5 26.53 -2.33 -16.21
C TYR A 5 26.49 -3.32 -15.05
N GLU A 6 25.44 -4.15 -15.02
CA GLU A 6 25.31 -5.28 -14.11
C GLU A 6 25.33 -6.60 -14.88
N TRP A 7 25.87 -7.65 -14.26
CA TRP A 7 25.86 -8.99 -14.84
C TRP A 7 24.50 -9.65 -14.62
N ASP A 8 23.86 -10.06 -15.72
CA ASP A 8 22.63 -10.83 -15.67
C ASP A 8 22.96 -12.34 -15.79
N PRO A 9 22.85 -13.11 -14.69
CA PRO A 9 23.18 -14.52 -14.72
C PRO A 9 22.19 -15.37 -15.53
N ALA A 10 20.97 -14.89 -15.73
CA ALA A 10 19.94 -15.60 -16.49
C ALA A 10 20.23 -15.60 -18.00
N THR A 11 20.85 -14.53 -18.51
CA THR A 11 21.20 -14.38 -19.93
C THR A 11 22.71 -14.46 -20.17
N SER A 12 23.53 -14.54 -19.13
CA SER A 12 25.00 -14.51 -19.18
C SER A 12 25.54 -13.32 -19.98
N GLN A 13 24.96 -12.15 -19.77
CA GLN A 13 25.32 -10.92 -20.45
C GLN A 13 25.40 -9.73 -19.49
N TRP A 14 26.24 -8.77 -19.84
CA TRP A 14 26.26 -7.47 -19.18
C TRP A 14 25.11 -6.62 -19.70
N LYS A 15 24.19 -6.23 -18.79
CA LYS A 15 23.07 -5.33 -19.10
C LYS A 15 23.33 -3.96 -18.51
N LEU A 16 22.85 -2.94 -19.21
CA LEU A 16 22.88 -1.57 -18.70
C LEU A 16 22.01 -1.50 -17.45
N GLN A 17 22.58 -1.05 -16.35
CA GLN A 17 21.83 -0.81 -15.13
C GLN A 17 20.85 0.35 -15.33
N THR A 18 19.57 0.07 -15.23
CA THR A 18 18.50 1.05 -15.49
C THR A 18 17.98 1.73 -14.21
N TYR A 19 18.46 1.29 -13.06
CA TYR A 19 18.11 1.87 -11.77
C TYR A 19 19.35 2.37 -11.03
N ARG A 20 19.17 3.44 -10.26
CA ARG A 20 20.19 3.95 -9.34
C ARG A 20 20.08 3.16 -8.04
N PRO A 21 21.11 2.43 -7.61
CA PRO A 21 21.06 1.67 -6.35
C PRO A 21 21.02 2.61 -5.15
N LEU A 22 20.42 2.13 -4.05
CA LEU A 22 20.50 2.82 -2.78
C LEU A 22 21.91 2.71 -2.22
N PRO A 23 22.52 3.82 -1.77
CA PRO A 23 23.85 3.82 -1.17
C PRO A 23 23.89 3.06 0.14
N LYS A 24 22.78 3.05 0.86
CA LYS A 24 22.58 2.32 2.13
C LYS A 24 21.13 1.88 2.26
N LEU A 25 20.95 0.60 2.50
CA LEU A 25 19.64 0.01 2.75
C LEU A 25 19.42 -0.11 4.26
N TYR A 26 18.30 0.41 4.73
CA TYR A 26 17.84 0.26 6.10
C TYR A 26 16.68 -0.73 6.16
N PRO A 27 16.54 -1.53 7.21
CA PRO A 27 15.38 -2.38 7.39
C PRO A 27 14.10 -1.55 7.55
N GLU A 28 13.04 -1.98 6.90
CA GLU A 28 11.70 -1.45 7.17
C GLU A 28 11.31 -1.78 8.61
N ARG A 29 10.59 -0.86 9.26
CA ARG A 29 10.08 -1.02 10.62
C ARG A 29 8.58 -0.90 10.64
N THR A 30 7.92 -1.94 11.12
CA THR A 30 6.49 -1.91 11.40
C THR A 30 6.26 -1.95 12.91
N ASN A 31 5.54 -0.94 13.40
CA ASN A 31 5.00 -0.92 14.76
C ASN A 31 3.49 -1.16 14.66
N SER A 32 2.99 -2.18 15.34
CA SER A 32 1.58 -2.52 15.34
C SER A 32 1.00 -2.59 16.75
N TRP A 33 -0.26 -2.22 16.84
CA TRP A 33 -1.12 -2.37 18.00
C TRP A 33 -2.34 -3.16 17.58
N GLU A 34 -2.71 -4.10 18.40
CA GLU A 34 -3.90 -4.92 18.20
C GLU A 34 -4.62 -5.10 19.53
N ALA A 35 -5.94 -5.01 19.50
CA ALA A 35 -6.80 -5.28 20.63
C ALA A 35 -7.99 -6.12 20.15
N GLY A 36 -8.22 -7.24 20.82
CA GLY A 36 -9.28 -8.18 20.49
C GLY A 36 -10.18 -8.49 21.68
N LEU A 37 -11.44 -8.74 21.39
CA LEU A 37 -12.42 -9.25 22.32
C LEU A 37 -13.07 -10.49 21.73
N ASN A 38 -13.09 -11.56 22.52
CA ASN A 38 -13.84 -12.77 22.20
C ASN A 38 -14.84 -13.01 23.33
N ALA A 39 -16.12 -13.10 23.00
CA ALA A 39 -17.19 -13.32 23.95
C ALA A 39 -18.15 -14.41 23.48
N LYS A 40 -18.61 -15.22 24.42
CA LYS A 40 -19.59 -16.29 24.16
C LYS A 40 -20.76 -16.14 25.11
N PHE A 41 -21.96 -16.29 24.56
CA PHE A 41 -23.21 -16.10 25.26
C PHE A 41 -24.13 -17.30 25.09
N PHE A 42 -25.12 -17.46 25.96
CA PHE A 42 -26.17 -18.46 25.87
C PHE A 42 -25.63 -19.89 25.72
N ASN A 43 -24.75 -20.33 26.64
CA ASN A 43 -24.10 -21.63 26.60
C ASN A 43 -23.36 -21.89 25.24
N ASN A 44 -22.63 -20.90 24.78
CA ASN A 44 -21.89 -20.92 23.51
C ASN A 44 -22.76 -20.94 22.24
N SER A 45 -24.07 -20.70 22.37
CA SER A 45 -24.97 -20.60 21.20
C SER A 45 -24.67 -19.34 20.37
N LEU A 46 -24.16 -18.28 20.99
CA LEU A 46 -23.76 -17.03 20.32
C LEU A 46 -22.31 -16.74 20.64
N SER A 47 -21.51 -16.53 19.61
CA SER A 47 -20.12 -16.11 19.70
C SER A 47 -19.90 -14.77 19.01
N LEU A 48 -19.16 -13.89 19.67
CA LEU A 48 -18.77 -12.57 19.16
C LEU A 48 -17.26 -12.46 19.24
N GLU A 49 -16.65 -12.08 18.12
CA GLU A 49 -15.23 -11.76 18.06
C GLU A 49 -15.05 -10.40 17.37
N VAL A 50 -14.31 -9.52 18.00
CA VAL A 50 -14.00 -8.18 17.49
C VAL A 50 -12.52 -7.95 17.65
N THR A 51 -11.86 -7.61 16.58
CA THR A 51 -10.43 -7.25 16.59
C THR A 51 -10.27 -5.88 15.95
N TRP A 52 -9.55 -5.01 16.64
CA TRP A 52 -9.11 -3.73 16.12
C TRP A 52 -7.59 -3.73 16.00
N TYR A 53 -7.07 -3.19 14.91
CA TYR A 53 -5.64 -3.08 14.69
C TYR A 53 -5.23 -1.74 14.08
N LYS A 54 -3.99 -1.36 14.36
CA LYS A 54 -3.30 -0.22 13.75
C LYS A 54 -1.83 -0.56 13.59
N ALA A 55 -1.30 -0.42 12.37
CA ALA A 55 0.09 -0.65 12.05
C ALA A 55 0.68 0.56 11.29
N ASN A 56 1.89 0.95 11.65
CA ASN A 56 2.66 1.97 10.95
C ASN A 56 3.97 1.36 10.45
N THR A 57 4.17 1.34 9.14
CA THR A 57 5.40 0.90 8.49
C THR A 57 6.21 2.11 8.06
N ARG A 58 7.44 2.19 8.56
CA ARG A 58 8.39 3.27 8.28
C ARG A 58 9.60 2.77 7.49
N LYS A 59 10.29 3.69 6.82
CA LYS A 59 11.45 3.42 5.96
C LYS A 59 11.13 2.44 4.84
N GLN A 60 9.91 2.55 4.29
CA GLN A 60 9.50 1.75 3.15
C GLN A 60 10.30 2.14 1.92
N THR A 61 10.65 1.14 1.11
CA THR A 61 11.39 1.36 -0.14
C THR A 61 10.42 1.67 -1.27
N PHE A 62 10.62 2.80 -1.91
CA PHE A 62 9.86 3.23 -3.08
C PHE A 62 10.75 3.24 -4.31
N GLN A 63 10.20 2.79 -5.43
CA GLN A 63 10.79 2.99 -6.74
C GLN A 63 10.25 4.31 -7.31
N VAL A 64 11.14 5.25 -7.59
CA VAL A 64 10.83 6.58 -8.08
C VAL A 64 11.30 6.69 -9.53
N PRO A 65 10.40 7.00 -10.48
CA PRO A 65 10.81 7.28 -11.86
C PRO A 65 11.60 8.59 -11.91
N LEU A 66 12.68 8.58 -12.67
CA LEU A 66 13.51 9.76 -12.91
C LEU A 66 13.13 10.43 -14.23
N SER A 67 13.55 11.69 -14.39
CA SER A 67 13.38 12.41 -15.64
C SER A 67 14.05 11.67 -16.81
N GLY A 68 13.44 11.73 -18.00
CA GLY A 68 14.00 11.12 -19.22
C GLY A 68 15.40 11.61 -19.63
N THR A 69 15.88 12.69 -19.02
CA THR A 69 17.26 13.20 -19.19
C THR A 69 18.26 12.59 -18.20
N ALA A 70 17.79 11.84 -17.22
CA ALA A 70 18.64 11.20 -16.22
C ALA A 70 19.37 9.97 -16.81
N VAL A 71 20.51 9.65 -16.22
CA VAL A 71 21.30 8.45 -16.62
C VAL A 71 20.55 7.16 -16.33
N TYR A 72 19.76 7.17 -15.25
CA TYR A 72 18.93 6.04 -14.82
C TYR A 72 17.44 6.34 -15.05
N ALA A 73 16.69 5.33 -15.41
CA ALA A 73 15.24 5.44 -15.59
C ALA A 73 14.50 5.54 -14.25
N THR A 74 15.02 4.89 -13.22
CA THR A 74 14.42 4.85 -11.88
C THR A 74 15.49 4.89 -10.80
N MET A 75 15.09 5.33 -9.62
CA MET A 75 15.90 5.19 -8.40
C MET A 75 15.06 4.54 -7.30
N TYR A 76 15.75 3.92 -6.35
CA TYR A 76 15.10 3.48 -5.10
C TYR A 76 15.33 4.54 -4.02
N ALA A 77 14.31 4.77 -3.22
CA ALA A 77 14.37 5.69 -2.09
C ALA A 77 13.69 5.06 -0.88
N GLN A 78 14.27 5.22 0.29
CA GLN A 78 13.70 4.75 1.54
C GLN A 78 13.27 5.91 2.40
N SER A 79 11.98 6.02 2.61
CA SER A 79 11.38 7.00 3.50
C SER A 79 9.91 6.62 3.74
N GLY A 80 9.19 7.53 4.32
CA GLY A 80 7.75 7.42 4.44
C GLY A 80 7.26 6.73 5.69
N ASN A 81 5.96 6.87 5.86
CA ASN A 81 5.19 6.25 6.92
C ASN A 81 3.83 5.88 6.35
N ILE A 82 3.56 4.59 6.26
CA ILE A 82 2.28 4.04 5.79
C ILE A 82 1.53 3.51 7.01
N GLU A 83 0.34 4.06 7.22
CA GLU A 83 -0.58 3.62 8.25
C GLU A 83 -1.61 2.65 7.66
N ASN A 84 -1.79 1.51 8.29
CA ASN A 84 -2.90 0.59 8.10
C ASN A 84 -3.65 0.47 9.41
N LYS A 85 -4.96 0.66 9.37
CA LYS A 85 -5.83 0.43 10.52
C LYS A 85 -7.14 -0.16 10.08
N GLY A 86 -7.70 -1.00 10.93
CA GLY A 86 -8.94 -1.66 10.60
C GLY A 86 -9.60 -2.30 11.79
N MET A 87 -10.72 -2.91 11.49
CA MET A 87 -11.50 -3.68 12.44
C MET A 87 -12.05 -4.92 11.74
N GLU A 88 -12.03 -6.01 12.46
CA GLU A 88 -12.62 -7.28 12.07
C GLU A 88 -13.70 -7.64 13.08
N PHE A 89 -14.80 -8.14 12.60
CA PHE A 89 -15.95 -8.53 13.38
C PHE A 89 -16.41 -9.90 12.90
N SER A 90 -16.65 -10.81 13.83
CA SER A 90 -17.25 -12.11 13.55
C SER A 90 -18.37 -12.39 14.55
N LEU A 91 -19.52 -12.82 14.04
CA LEU A 91 -20.69 -13.20 14.81
C LEU A 91 -21.09 -14.60 14.39
N GLY A 92 -20.99 -15.56 15.32
CA GLY A 92 -21.41 -16.93 15.12
C GLY A 92 -22.66 -17.26 15.93
N TYR A 93 -23.61 -17.92 15.33
CA TYR A 93 -24.77 -18.47 16.03
C TYR A 93 -24.90 -19.96 15.73
N ASN A 94 -25.01 -20.77 16.79
CA ASN A 94 -25.19 -22.21 16.69
C ASN A 94 -26.20 -22.67 17.72
N LYS A 95 -27.26 -23.30 17.27
CA LYS A 95 -28.31 -23.83 18.15
C LYS A 95 -28.95 -25.05 17.55
N SER A 96 -29.27 -26.01 18.43
CA SER A 96 -30.02 -27.21 18.09
C SER A 96 -31.36 -27.26 18.87
N TRP A 97 -32.40 -27.73 18.19
CA TRP A 97 -33.72 -27.94 18.73
C TRP A 97 -34.20 -29.34 18.29
N GLY A 98 -34.06 -30.33 19.16
CA GLY A 98 -34.34 -31.74 18.78
C GLY A 98 -33.44 -32.17 17.61
N ASP A 99 -34.05 -32.63 16.53
CA ASP A 99 -33.35 -33.08 15.31
C ASP A 99 -32.96 -31.96 14.37
N PHE A 100 -33.32 -30.70 14.65
CA PHE A 100 -32.99 -29.54 13.84
C PHE A 100 -31.83 -28.77 14.45
N SER A 101 -30.81 -28.50 13.64
CA SER A 101 -29.66 -27.68 14.02
C SER A 101 -29.47 -26.52 13.04
N TRP A 102 -29.24 -25.33 13.57
CA TRP A 102 -28.93 -24.14 12.80
C TRP A 102 -27.56 -23.64 13.17
N ASN A 103 -26.73 -23.40 12.14
CA ASN A 103 -25.42 -22.78 12.27
C ASN A 103 -25.32 -21.62 11.27
N SER A 104 -24.93 -20.46 11.74
CA SER A 104 -24.67 -19.30 10.90
C SER A 104 -23.45 -18.54 11.40
N ASN A 105 -22.69 -17.99 10.47
CA ASN A 105 -21.54 -17.14 10.76
C ASN A 105 -21.58 -15.91 9.85
N LEU A 106 -21.42 -14.73 10.45
CA LEU A 106 -21.30 -13.45 9.77
C LEU A 106 -19.93 -12.86 10.09
N THR A 107 -19.16 -12.54 9.05
CA THR A 107 -17.88 -11.87 9.19
C THR A 107 -17.91 -10.55 8.45
N PHE A 108 -17.33 -9.53 9.05
CA PHE A 108 -17.16 -8.21 8.45
C PHE A 108 -15.77 -7.70 8.75
N SER A 109 -15.08 -7.19 7.73
CA SER A 109 -13.78 -6.58 7.89
C SER A 109 -13.73 -5.21 7.21
N PHE A 110 -13.02 -4.29 7.84
CA PHE A 110 -12.77 -2.96 7.33
C PHE A 110 -11.28 -2.64 7.50
N ASN A 111 -10.65 -2.20 6.43
CA ASN A 111 -9.27 -1.73 6.46
C ASN A 111 -9.16 -0.36 5.78
N LYS A 112 -8.42 0.54 6.40
CA LYS A 112 -8.04 1.84 5.85
C LYS A 112 -6.53 1.96 5.79
N ASN A 113 -6.00 2.07 4.58
CA ASN A 113 -4.62 2.39 4.31
C ASN A 113 -4.46 3.90 4.12
N LYS A 114 -3.40 4.49 4.65
CA LYS A 114 -3.09 5.92 4.49
C LYS A 114 -1.59 6.14 4.40
N ILE A 115 -1.17 6.88 3.40
CA ILE A 115 0.18 7.41 3.29
C ILE A 115 0.26 8.64 4.21
N VAL A 116 0.87 8.48 5.38
CA VAL A 116 1.05 9.57 6.35
C VAL A 116 2.18 10.49 5.88
N GLU A 117 3.25 9.87 5.36
CA GLU A 117 4.44 10.52 4.86
C GLU A 117 4.94 9.72 3.67
N LEU A 118 5.32 10.38 2.60
CA LEU A 118 5.83 9.71 1.40
C LEU A 118 7.37 9.74 1.42
N LEU A 119 8.00 10.64 0.68
CA LEU A 119 9.43 10.90 0.74
C LEU A 119 9.62 12.30 1.31
N ASP A 120 10.07 12.38 2.54
CA ASP A 120 10.33 13.64 3.21
C ASP A 120 11.78 13.63 3.69
N ASP A 121 12.54 14.63 3.24
CA ASP A 121 13.96 14.78 3.54
C ASP A 121 14.80 13.51 3.24
N ALA A 122 14.49 12.84 2.13
CA ALA A 122 15.27 11.71 1.67
C ALA A 122 16.62 12.21 1.12
N VAL A 123 17.68 11.47 1.39
CA VAL A 123 19.04 11.85 1.00
C VAL A 123 19.53 10.91 -0.10
N ASP A 124 20.05 11.48 -1.20
CA ASP A 124 20.68 10.70 -2.25
C ASP A 124 22.15 10.34 -1.91
N ASP A 125 22.81 9.60 -2.79
CA ASP A 125 24.21 9.18 -2.60
C ASP A 125 25.24 10.34 -2.73
N GLU A 126 24.81 11.49 -3.24
CA GLU A 126 25.61 12.72 -3.31
C GLU A 126 25.41 13.61 -2.08
N GLY A 127 24.49 13.22 -1.17
CA GLY A 127 24.14 13.97 0.03
C GLY A 127 23.11 15.06 -0.20
N ASN A 128 22.46 15.12 -1.38
CA ASN A 128 21.41 16.08 -1.64
C ASN A 128 20.09 15.65 -0.98
N HIS A 129 19.41 16.59 -0.36
CA HIS A 129 18.11 16.39 0.25
C HIS A 129 16.99 16.61 -0.76
N TYR A 130 15.99 15.74 -0.76
CA TYR A 130 14.83 15.90 -1.61
C TYR A 130 13.56 15.36 -0.94
N SER A 131 12.43 15.96 -1.31
CA SER A 131 11.11 15.56 -0.83
C SER A 131 10.18 15.39 -2.02
N LEU A 132 9.33 14.35 -1.98
CA LEU A 132 8.30 14.10 -2.97
C LEU A 132 6.94 14.01 -2.28
N SER A 133 6.01 14.87 -2.69
CA SER A 133 4.62 14.84 -2.24
C SER A 133 3.78 13.81 -2.99
N GLU A 134 4.25 13.36 -4.16
CA GLU A 134 3.60 12.32 -4.97
C GLU A 134 4.60 11.51 -5.77
N ILE A 135 4.24 10.26 -6.05
CA ILE A 135 4.99 9.34 -6.92
C ILE A 135 4.00 8.73 -7.92
N ASP A 136 4.24 8.95 -9.22
CA ASP A 136 3.51 8.30 -10.31
C ASP A 136 4.08 6.90 -10.53
N LYS A 137 3.29 5.88 -10.21
CA LYS A 137 3.64 4.46 -10.40
C LYS A 137 3.36 3.96 -11.80
N GLY A 138 2.83 4.83 -12.67
CA GLY A 138 2.35 4.45 -13.98
C GLY A 138 0.97 3.83 -13.95
N GLY A 139 0.53 3.32 -15.10
CA GLY A 139 -0.80 2.74 -15.25
C GLY A 139 -1.09 2.28 -16.67
N ILE A 140 -2.36 2.11 -17.01
CA ILE A 140 -2.82 1.67 -18.31
C ILE A 140 -3.77 2.73 -18.88
N GLY A 141 -3.45 3.22 -20.08
CA GLY A 141 -4.25 4.26 -20.74
C GLY A 141 -4.29 5.55 -19.93
N SER A 142 -5.49 6.04 -19.63
CA SER A 142 -5.70 7.24 -18.83
C SER A 142 -5.71 7.01 -17.31
N ALA A 143 -5.69 5.75 -16.86
CA ALA A 143 -5.70 5.41 -15.45
C ALA A 143 -4.28 5.18 -14.93
N LYS A 144 -3.95 5.83 -13.81
CA LYS A 144 -2.64 5.75 -13.16
C LYS A 144 -2.78 5.55 -11.66
N VAL A 145 -1.84 4.83 -11.07
CA VAL A 145 -1.66 4.76 -9.63
C VAL A 145 -0.69 5.87 -9.22
N ILE A 146 -1.19 6.82 -8.43
CA ILE A 146 -0.37 7.93 -7.91
C ILE A 146 -0.40 7.87 -6.40
N LEU A 147 0.78 7.68 -5.80
CA LEU A 147 0.95 7.73 -4.36
C LEU A 147 1.03 9.20 -3.95
N ARG A 148 0.15 9.61 -3.02
CA ARG A 148 0.13 10.97 -2.47
C ARG A 148 0.04 10.94 -0.95
N LYS A 149 0.68 11.89 -0.30
CA LYS A 149 0.49 12.11 1.14
C LYS A 149 -1.00 12.34 1.44
N GLY A 150 -1.53 11.59 2.38
CA GLY A 150 -2.96 11.62 2.75
C GLY A 150 -3.84 10.65 1.97
N GLY A 151 -3.40 10.15 0.82
CA GLY A 151 -4.07 9.12 0.03
C GLY A 151 -3.74 7.70 0.49
N SER A 152 -4.17 6.71 -0.30
CA SER A 152 -3.90 5.29 -0.10
C SER A 152 -2.84 4.79 -1.08
N MET A 153 -2.20 3.67 -0.75
CA MET A 153 -1.23 2.99 -1.64
C MET A 153 -1.87 2.46 -2.93
N GLY A 154 -3.19 2.33 -2.97
CA GLY A 154 -3.94 1.82 -4.11
C GLY A 154 -4.82 2.87 -4.81
N ASP A 155 -4.66 4.15 -4.52
CA ASP A 155 -5.48 5.18 -5.15
C ASP A 155 -5.19 5.29 -6.66
N MET A 156 -6.24 5.16 -7.45
CA MET A 156 -6.19 5.28 -8.89
C MET A 156 -6.73 6.64 -9.34
N TYR A 157 -5.99 7.28 -10.23
CA TYR A 157 -6.35 8.55 -10.82
C TYR A 157 -6.53 8.40 -12.33
N VAL A 158 -7.50 9.10 -12.87
CA VAL A 158 -7.75 9.16 -14.32
C VAL A 158 -7.50 10.57 -14.84
N THR A 159 -6.82 10.66 -15.97
CA THR A 159 -6.54 11.95 -16.62
C THR A 159 -7.76 12.45 -17.40
N ASN A 160 -8.61 11.53 -17.86
CA ASN A 160 -9.82 11.84 -18.60
C ASN A 160 -11.04 11.61 -17.71
N ARG A 161 -11.75 12.68 -17.37
CA ARG A 161 -13.02 12.61 -16.66
C ARG A 161 -14.15 12.66 -17.70
N LEU A 162 -15.05 11.70 -17.65
CA LEU A 162 -16.32 11.79 -18.39
C LEU A 162 -17.06 13.03 -17.87
N LYS A 163 -17.25 13.99 -18.76
CA LYS A 163 -18.06 15.17 -18.47
C LYS A 163 -19.52 14.82 -18.71
N ARG A 164 -20.39 15.38 -17.89
CA ARG A 164 -21.84 15.28 -18.06
C ARG A 164 -22.40 16.67 -18.27
N ASP A 165 -23.37 16.78 -19.16
CA ASP A 165 -24.17 17.98 -19.30
C ASP A 165 -25.20 18.11 -18.17
N ASN A 166 -25.99 19.20 -18.21
CA ASN A 166 -27.03 19.46 -17.21
C ASN A 166 -28.18 18.43 -17.26
N GLU A 167 -28.27 17.65 -18.34
CA GLU A 167 -29.29 16.60 -18.54
C GLU A 167 -28.77 15.22 -18.14
N GLY A 168 -27.46 15.12 -17.77
CA GLY A 168 -26.81 13.90 -17.32
C GLY A 168 -26.16 13.06 -18.43
N ASN A 169 -26.20 13.52 -19.70
CA ASN A 169 -25.56 12.84 -20.80
C ASN A 169 -24.04 12.96 -20.72
N VAL A 170 -23.33 11.93 -21.15
CA VAL A 170 -21.85 11.88 -21.14
C VAL A 170 -21.32 12.36 -22.49
N TYR A 171 -20.33 13.23 -22.51
CA TYR A 171 -19.65 13.73 -23.70
C TYR A 171 -18.13 13.83 -23.50
#